data_e930577c7cefc451c5c84cc6a7a4b0eb
#
_entry.id   e930577c7cefc451c5c84cc6a7a4b0eb
#
_cell.length_a   1.000
_cell.length_b   1.000
_cell.length_c   1.000
_cell.angle_alpha   90.00
_cell.angle_beta   90.00
_cell.angle_gamma   90.00
#
_symmetry.space_group_name_H-M   'P 1'
#
loop_
_entity.id
_entity.type
_entity.pdbx_description
1 polymer ?
#
loop_
_entity_poly.entity_id
_entity_poly.type
_entity_poly.pdbx_seq_one_letter_code
_entity_poly.pdbx_strand_id
1 'polypeptide(L)'
;MIRLALTLMTLLLAGCTDARPQANLQFLNIEKTRDYAEIKFNSDMNLDKIFKDNKNQRPVHSELVCSLRADANLEFNHRLTNFANGTLTEFSETAGKNKYNFKASLLFWRSPADESGSDTMLADEEVINLLRQTKEIPCLYRMTIYLSEPYYTKKMTVPSKNIIDVLEPKNSP
;
A
#
# COMPACT_ATOMS: atom_id res chain seq x y z
N MET A 1 4.78 -0.09 54.55
CA MET A 1 3.57 0.21 53.76
C MET A 1 3.89 1.02 52.50
N ILE A 2 4.86 1.94 52.46
CA ILE A 2 5.21 2.76 51.26
C ILE A 2 5.77 1.93 50.09
N ARG A 3 6.51 0.86 50.36
CA ARG A 3 7.11 0.01 49.31
C ARG A 3 6.07 -0.83 48.55
N LEU A 4 4.94 -1.17 49.14
CA LEU A 4 3.86 -1.94 48.49
C LEU A 4 3.05 -1.06 47.54
N ALA A 5 2.89 0.23 47.85
CA ALA A 5 2.17 1.19 47.01
C ALA A 5 2.94 1.51 45.70
N LEU A 6 4.30 1.51 45.77
CA LEU A 6 5.13 1.80 44.60
C LEU A 6 5.10 0.66 43.56
N THR A 7 5.03 -0.61 44.00
CA THR A 7 4.94 -1.79 43.13
C THR A 7 3.56 -1.90 42.44
N LEU A 8 2.49 -1.43 43.07
CA LEU A 8 1.17 -1.46 42.47
C LEU A 8 0.99 -0.41 41.37
N MET A 9 1.72 0.71 41.45
CA MET A 9 1.62 1.81 40.48
C MET A 9 2.36 1.50 39.16
N THR A 10 3.34 0.59 39.15
CA THR A 10 4.06 0.19 37.95
C THR A 10 3.30 -0.84 37.08
N LEU A 11 2.34 -1.55 37.64
CA LEU A 11 1.52 -2.53 36.92
C LEU A 11 0.39 -1.90 36.09
N LEU A 12 0.06 -0.63 36.32
CA LEU A 12 -1.01 0.06 35.60
C LEU A 12 -0.56 0.69 34.27
N LEU A 13 0.74 0.64 33.92
CA LEU A 13 1.31 1.21 32.70
C LEU A 13 1.45 0.18 31.57
N ALA A 14 1.00 -1.07 31.75
CA ALA A 14 0.86 -2.02 30.66
C ALA A 14 -0.38 -1.63 29.82
N GLY A 15 -0.31 -0.46 29.17
CA GLY A 15 -1.28 -0.04 28.18
C GLY A 15 -1.27 -1.08 27.07
N CYS A 16 -2.39 -1.76 26.84
CA CYS A 16 -2.60 -2.59 25.68
C CYS A 16 -2.40 -1.71 24.43
N THR A 17 -1.23 -1.77 23.83
CA THR A 17 -1.06 -1.32 22.45
C THR A 17 -1.89 -2.29 21.62
N ASP A 18 -2.97 -1.79 21.06
CA ASP A 18 -3.87 -2.55 20.15
C ASP A 18 -3.12 -2.75 18.81
N ALA A 19 -2.01 -3.52 18.88
CA ALA A 19 -1.16 -3.80 17.74
C ALA A 19 -1.92 -4.74 16.80
N ARG A 20 -2.55 -4.15 15.79
CA ARG A 20 -3.28 -4.91 14.77
C ARG A 20 -2.30 -5.72 13.93
N PRO A 21 -2.61 -7.00 13.64
CA PRO A 21 -1.76 -7.82 12.80
C PRO A 21 -1.66 -7.21 11.40
N GLN A 22 -0.44 -7.16 10.87
CA GLN A 22 -0.19 -6.69 9.51
C GLN A 22 -0.51 -7.80 8.51
N ALA A 23 -1.39 -7.52 7.53
CA ALA A 23 -1.68 -8.44 6.44
C ALA A 23 -0.45 -8.67 5.55
N ASN A 24 -0.30 -9.90 5.06
CA ASN A 24 0.68 -10.24 4.02
C ASN A 24 0.02 -10.07 2.66
N LEU A 25 0.68 -9.34 1.77
CA LEU A 25 0.27 -9.18 0.39
C LEU A 25 1.14 -10.04 -0.53
N GLN A 26 0.53 -10.60 -1.57
CA GLN A 26 1.23 -11.35 -2.61
C GLN A 26 0.81 -10.85 -3.99
N PHE A 27 1.76 -10.34 -4.75
CA PHE A 27 1.57 -9.94 -6.14
C PHE A 27 1.12 -11.14 -6.99
N LEU A 28 0.15 -10.93 -7.87
CA LEU A 28 -0.34 -11.92 -8.83
C LEU A 28 0.04 -11.53 -10.24
N ASN A 29 -0.51 -10.44 -10.74
CA ASN A 29 -0.21 -9.92 -12.07
C ASN A 29 -0.50 -8.42 -12.17
N ILE A 30 -0.16 -7.83 -13.32
CA ILE A 30 -0.54 -6.47 -13.69
C ILE A 30 -0.98 -6.48 -15.15
N GLU A 31 -2.01 -5.71 -15.48
CA GLU A 31 -2.61 -5.63 -16.80
C GLU A 31 -2.80 -4.17 -17.20
N LYS A 32 -2.67 -3.84 -18.49
CA LYS A 32 -2.99 -2.51 -19.00
C LYS A 32 -4.50 -2.42 -19.22
N THR A 33 -5.11 -1.42 -18.65
CA THR A 33 -6.44 -0.96 -19.04
C THR A 33 -6.28 0.26 -19.97
N ARG A 34 -7.40 0.86 -20.40
CA ARG A 34 -7.33 1.99 -21.34
C ARG A 34 -6.46 3.15 -20.81
N ASP A 35 -6.61 3.50 -19.54
CA ASP A 35 -6.07 4.74 -18.97
C ASP A 35 -5.11 4.52 -17.79
N TYR A 36 -4.94 3.27 -17.30
CA TYR A 36 -4.11 2.95 -16.13
C TYR A 36 -3.57 1.51 -16.17
N ALA A 37 -2.65 1.20 -15.28
CA ALA A 37 -2.20 -0.15 -15.00
C ALA A 37 -3.01 -0.74 -13.84
N GLU A 38 -3.70 -1.86 -14.05
CA GLU A 38 -4.42 -2.56 -12.99
C GLU A 38 -3.55 -3.65 -12.39
N ILE A 39 -3.16 -3.50 -11.13
CA ILE A 39 -2.42 -4.51 -10.37
C ILE A 39 -3.39 -5.42 -9.62
N LYS A 40 -3.14 -6.74 -9.68
CA LYS A 40 -3.88 -7.76 -8.93
C LYS A 40 -2.97 -8.42 -7.91
N PHE A 41 -3.49 -8.61 -6.70
CA PHE A 41 -2.76 -9.25 -5.60
C PHE A 41 -3.73 -9.95 -4.65
N ASN A 42 -3.22 -10.85 -3.83
CA ASN A 42 -4.00 -11.41 -2.74
C ASN A 42 -3.47 -10.97 -1.37
N SER A 43 -4.35 -11.07 -0.38
CA SER A 43 -4.06 -10.82 1.03
C SER A 43 -4.51 -12.00 1.87
N ASP A 44 -3.79 -12.30 2.94
CA ASP A 44 -4.20 -13.28 3.96
C ASP A 44 -5.28 -12.74 4.92
N MET A 45 -5.59 -11.46 4.83
CA MET A 45 -6.65 -10.79 5.59
C MET A 45 -7.58 -10.03 4.67
N ASN A 46 -8.86 -9.93 5.03
CA ASN A 46 -9.82 -9.09 4.31
C ASN A 46 -9.57 -7.62 4.65
N LEU A 47 -8.90 -6.90 3.73
CA LEU A 47 -8.51 -5.50 3.92
C LEU A 47 -9.72 -4.57 4.11
N ASP A 48 -10.86 -4.87 3.49
CA ASP A 48 -12.09 -4.08 3.63
C ASP A 48 -12.76 -4.24 4.99
N LYS A 49 -12.46 -5.35 5.69
CA LYS A 49 -13.07 -5.68 6.98
C LYS A 49 -12.19 -5.38 8.18
N ILE A 50 -10.92 -5.08 7.99
CA ILE A 50 -9.96 -4.87 9.10
C ILE A 50 -10.50 -3.90 10.16
N PHE A 51 -11.34 -2.95 9.78
CA PHE A 51 -11.90 -1.94 10.68
C PHE A 51 -13.42 -2.00 10.85
N LYS A 52 -14.11 -2.84 10.06
CA LYS A 52 -15.59 -2.92 10.17
C LYS A 52 -16.05 -3.66 11.42
N ASP A 53 -15.23 -4.58 11.95
CA ASP A 53 -15.68 -5.49 13.02
C ASP A 53 -15.77 -4.86 14.41
N ASN A 54 -15.12 -3.72 14.65
CA ASN A 54 -15.04 -3.19 16.01
C ASN A 54 -15.81 -1.88 16.31
N LYS A 55 -16.15 -1.05 15.36
CA LYS A 55 -16.86 0.24 15.63
C LYS A 55 -17.59 0.83 14.42
N ASN A 56 -17.83 0.10 13.34
CA ASN A 56 -18.43 0.66 12.11
C ASN A 56 -17.65 1.88 11.53
N GLN A 57 -16.37 1.99 11.87
CA GLN A 57 -15.52 3.10 11.43
C GLN A 57 -15.13 2.85 9.96
N ARG A 58 -15.38 3.84 9.12
CA ARG A 58 -14.90 3.82 7.73
C ARG A 58 -13.51 4.45 7.65
N PRO A 59 -12.61 3.92 6.83
CA PRO A 59 -11.36 4.60 6.53
C PRO A 59 -11.64 6.02 6.00
N VAL A 60 -10.84 6.98 6.47
CA VAL A 60 -10.83 8.35 5.92
C VAL A 60 -10.10 8.35 4.58
N HIS A 61 -9.01 7.59 4.53
CA HIS A 61 -8.20 7.41 3.33
C HIS A 61 -7.65 5.99 3.30
N SER A 62 -7.64 5.36 2.14
CA SER A 62 -7.07 4.03 1.94
C SER A 62 -6.59 3.85 0.51
N GLU A 63 -5.37 3.32 0.35
CA GLU A 63 -4.75 3.13 -0.96
C GLU A 63 -3.69 2.04 -0.96
N LEU A 64 -3.50 1.38 -2.09
CA LEU A 64 -2.25 0.71 -2.39
C LEU A 64 -1.26 1.78 -2.85
N VAL A 65 -0.06 1.80 -2.27
CA VAL A 65 1.00 2.70 -2.69
C VAL A 65 2.25 1.90 -3.01
N CYS A 66 2.92 2.26 -4.10
CA CYS A 66 4.18 1.67 -4.56
C CYS A 66 5.21 2.79 -4.74
N SER A 67 6.43 2.62 -4.25
CA SER A 67 7.52 3.50 -4.64
C SER A 67 8.16 3.01 -5.92
N LEU A 68 8.44 3.91 -6.86
CA LEU A 68 9.22 3.58 -8.06
C LEU A 68 10.73 3.46 -7.76
N ARG A 69 11.10 3.35 -6.48
CA ARG A 69 12.46 3.09 -5.97
C ARG A 69 12.44 1.94 -4.98
N ALA A 70 13.50 1.11 -4.95
CA ALA A 70 13.53 -0.13 -4.18
C ALA A 70 13.48 0.03 -2.65
N ASP A 71 14.00 1.12 -2.10
CA ASP A 71 14.26 1.33 -0.67
C ASP A 71 13.38 2.38 0.00
N ALA A 72 12.27 2.77 -0.62
CA ALA A 72 11.45 3.85 -0.11
C ALA A 72 10.68 3.48 1.16
N ASN A 73 10.59 4.42 2.09
CA ASN A 73 9.61 4.41 3.16
C ASN A 73 8.22 4.75 2.56
N LEU A 74 7.21 3.89 2.79
CA LEU A 74 5.86 4.04 2.24
C LEU A 74 4.84 4.52 3.29
N GLU A 75 5.28 4.93 4.47
CA GLU A 75 4.41 5.45 5.52
C GLU A 75 3.85 6.83 5.17
N PHE A 76 2.71 7.20 5.76
CA PHE A 76 2.05 8.49 5.48
C PHE A 76 2.88 9.71 5.87
N ASN A 77 3.75 9.58 6.87
CA ASN A 77 4.64 10.64 7.34
C ASN A 77 5.87 10.83 6.44
N HIS A 78 6.03 10.03 5.38
CA HIS A 78 7.15 10.11 4.45
C HIS A 78 6.65 10.53 3.05
N ARG A 79 7.28 11.57 2.49
CA ARG A 79 6.98 12.04 1.15
C ARG A 79 7.70 11.20 0.10
N LEU A 80 6.92 10.61 -0.78
CA LEU A 80 7.43 9.87 -1.93
C LEU A 80 7.70 10.82 -3.10
N THR A 81 8.84 10.69 -3.76
CA THR A 81 9.21 11.53 -4.92
C THR A 81 8.66 10.99 -6.24
N ASN A 82 8.74 9.67 -6.44
CA ASN A 82 8.15 9.00 -7.61
C ASN A 82 7.42 7.76 -7.10
N PHE A 83 6.12 7.71 -7.32
CA PHE A 83 5.28 6.67 -6.75
C PHE A 83 4.10 6.35 -7.65
N ALA A 84 3.48 5.21 -7.39
CA ALA A 84 2.17 4.87 -7.91
C ALA A 84 1.21 4.66 -6.75
N ASN A 85 -0.04 5.06 -6.92
CA ASN A 85 -1.09 4.75 -5.97
C ASN A 85 -2.40 4.36 -6.67
N GLY A 86 -3.26 3.68 -5.93
CA GLY A 86 -4.58 3.28 -6.44
C GLY A 86 -5.51 2.82 -5.33
N THR A 87 -6.79 3.06 -5.53
CA THR A 87 -7.85 2.58 -4.63
C THR A 87 -8.11 1.09 -4.85
N LEU A 88 -8.33 0.35 -3.75
CA LEU A 88 -8.60 -1.07 -3.80
C LEU A 88 -10.05 -1.36 -4.20
N THR A 89 -10.18 -2.46 -4.94
CA THR A 89 -11.46 -3.13 -5.18
C THR A 89 -11.29 -4.63 -4.95
N GLU A 90 -12.15 -5.24 -4.13
CA GLU A 90 -12.20 -6.69 -3.99
C GLU A 90 -12.77 -7.30 -5.28
N PHE A 91 -12.20 -8.41 -5.75
CA PHE A 91 -12.73 -9.11 -6.91
C PHE A 91 -12.84 -10.62 -6.63
N SER A 92 -13.87 -11.22 -7.21
CA SER A 92 -14.24 -12.61 -6.99
C SER A 92 -13.62 -13.52 -8.06
N GLU A 93 -12.31 -13.72 -8.01
CA GLU A 93 -11.72 -14.95 -8.55
C GLU A 93 -11.52 -15.93 -7.39
N THR A 94 -11.60 -17.25 -7.65
CA THR A 94 -11.51 -18.26 -6.60
C THR A 94 -10.18 -18.15 -5.87
N ALA A 95 -10.16 -17.36 -4.81
CA ALA A 95 -9.05 -17.33 -3.89
C ALA A 95 -8.99 -18.67 -3.14
N GLY A 96 -7.80 -19.21 -2.94
CA GLY A 96 -7.61 -20.38 -2.09
C GLY A 96 -8.17 -20.13 -0.68
N LYS A 97 -8.37 -21.18 0.12
CA LYS A 97 -8.84 -21.06 1.51
C LYS A 97 -8.04 -19.98 2.25
N ASN A 98 -8.74 -19.01 2.85
CA ASN A 98 -8.18 -17.89 3.62
C ASN A 98 -7.33 -16.87 2.81
N LYS A 99 -7.67 -16.61 1.56
CA LYS A 99 -7.08 -15.53 0.76
C LYS A 99 -8.18 -14.66 0.18
N TYR A 100 -7.91 -13.37 0.10
CA TYR A 100 -8.79 -12.36 -0.46
C TYR A 100 -8.09 -11.70 -1.64
N ASN A 101 -8.78 -11.62 -2.76
CA ASN A 101 -8.23 -11.04 -3.99
C ASN A 101 -8.62 -9.58 -4.11
N PHE A 102 -7.62 -8.76 -4.35
CA PHE A 102 -7.75 -7.33 -4.53
C PHE A 102 -7.10 -6.88 -5.83
N LYS A 103 -7.65 -5.83 -6.40
CA LYS A 103 -7.07 -5.09 -7.51
C LYS A 103 -7.04 -3.61 -7.21
N ALA A 104 -6.07 -2.91 -7.81
CA ALA A 104 -5.95 -1.47 -7.71
C ALA A 104 -5.56 -0.89 -9.07
N SER A 105 -6.24 0.18 -9.47
CA SER A 105 -5.91 0.96 -10.65
C SER A 105 -4.80 1.94 -10.29
N LEU A 106 -3.59 1.70 -10.78
CA LEU A 106 -2.41 2.49 -10.45
C LEU A 106 -2.31 3.71 -11.37
N LEU A 107 -2.16 4.88 -10.75
CA LEU A 107 -1.72 6.12 -11.39
C LEU A 107 -0.31 6.44 -10.91
N PHE A 108 0.53 6.94 -11.81
CA PHE A 108 1.93 7.19 -11.55
C PHE A 108 2.18 8.69 -11.36
N TRP A 109 2.90 9.07 -10.30
CA TRP A 109 3.05 10.43 -9.87
C TRP A 109 4.50 10.79 -9.58
N ARG A 110 4.80 12.08 -9.76
CA ARG A 110 6.00 12.73 -9.25
C ARG A 110 5.61 13.85 -8.31
N SER A 111 6.10 13.78 -7.07
CA SER A 111 6.03 14.89 -6.15
C SER A 111 7.17 15.88 -6.43
N PRO A 112 6.90 17.19 -6.41
CA PRO A 112 7.94 18.20 -6.54
C PRO A 112 8.92 18.14 -5.35
N ALA A 113 10.13 18.64 -5.55
CA ALA A 113 11.15 18.66 -4.51
C ALA A 113 10.81 19.61 -3.35
N ASP A 114 10.04 20.65 -3.64
CA ASP A 114 9.52 21.58 -2.64
C ASP A 114 8.13 21.14 -2.14
N GLU A 115 7.79 21.55 -0.93
CA GLU A 115 6.50 21.20 -0.31
C GLU A 115 5.32 21.99 -0.86
N SER A 116 5.56 23.01 -1.67
CA SER A 116 4.54 23.94 -2.16
C SER A 116 3.88 23.51 -3.47
N GLY A 117 4.49 22.55 -4.18
CA GLY A 117 4.00 22.10 -5.48
C GLY A 117 2.99 20.93 -5.38
N SER A 118 2.15 20.82 -6.40
CA SER A 118 1.24 19.68 -6.57
C SER A 118 1.92 18.52 -7.27
N ASP A 119 1.50 17.29 -6.95
CA ASP A 119 1.95 16.11 -7.66
C ASP A 119 1.58 16.18 -9.14
N THR A 120 2.48 15.74 -10.00
CA THR A 120 2.28 15.67 -11.45
C THR A 120 2.23 14.22 -11.92
N MET A 121 1.32 13.92 -12.85
CA MET A 121 1.24 12.59 -13.42
C MET A 121 2.44 12.33 -14.32
N LEU A 122 3.05 11.14 -14.17
CA LEU A 122 4.14 10.67 -15.01
C LEU A 122 3.59 10.06 -16.29
N ALA A 123 4.22 10.35 -17.43
CA ALA A 123 3.96 9.65 -18.68
C ALA A 123 4.54 8.20 -18.62
N ASP A 124 3.96 7.27 -19.40
CA ASP A 124 4.41 5.87 -19.45
C ASP A 124 5.92 5.75 -19.70
N GLU A 125 6.48 6.55 -20.60
CA GLU A 125 7.92 6.55 -20.90
C GLU A 125 8.80 6.97 -19.71
N GLU A 126 8.35 7.95 -18.92
CA GLU A 126 9.06 8.37 -17.70
C GLU A 126 9.06 7.27 -16.65
N VAL A 127 7.90 6.59 -16.46
CA VAL A 127 7.77 5.45 -15.56
C VAL A 127 8.70 4.32 -15.98
N ILE A 128 8.71 3.96 -17.26
CA ILE A 128 9.58 2.92 -17.83
C ILE A 128 11.06 3.25 -17.56
N ASN A 129 11.47 4.49 -17.80
CA ASN A 129 12.86 4.92 -17.57
C ASN A 129 13.27 4.84 -16.09
N LEU A 130 12.37 5.17 -15.16
CA LEU A 130 12.59 4.99 -13.72
C LEU A 130 12.72 3.51 -13.35
N LEU A 131 11.82 2.68 -13.85
CA LEU A 131 11.75 1.25 -13.53
C LEU A 131 12.89 0.42 -14.13
N ARG A 132 13.48 0.85 -15.24
CA ARG A 132 14.68 0.20 -15.79
C ARG A 132 15.89 0.25 -14.87
N GLN A 133 15.90 1.16 -13.90
CA GLN A 133 16.97 1.30 -12.91
C GLN A 133 16.76 0.42 -11.67
N THR A 134 15.61 -0.24 -11.53
CA THR A 134 15.26 -1.07 -10.39
C THR A 134 14.80 -2.45 -10.86
N LYS A 135 15.21 -3.50 -10.14
CA LYS A 135 14.75 -4.87 -10.42
C LYS A 135 13.30 -5.09 -10.01
N GLU A 136 12.93 -4.47 -8.91
CA GLU A 136 11.63 -4.63 -8.26
C GLU A 136 11.30 -3.40 -7.43
N ILE A 137 10.03 -3.15 -7.20
CA ILE A 137 9.54 -2.04 -6.39
C ILE A 137 8.71 -2.53 -5.19
N PRO A 138 8.83 -1.86 -4.04
CA PRO A 138 7.99 -2.16 -2.89
C PRO A 138 6.61 -1.51 -3.03
N CYS A 139 5.58 -2.26 -2.68
CA CYS A 139 4.21 -1.79 -2.53
C CYS A 139 3.66 -2.20 -1.16
N LEU A 140 2.78 -1.40 -0.59
CA LEU A 140 1.96 -1.77 0.56
C LEU A 140 0.58 -1.11 0.49
N TYR A 141 -0.37 -1.71 1.17
CA TYR A 141 -1.64 -1.06 1.43
C TYR A 141 -1.56 -0.27 2.74
N ARG A 142 -2.01 0.97 2.71
CA ARG A 142 -2.07 1.87 3.87
C ARG A 142 -3.45 2.49 4.02
N MET A 143 -3.82 2.75 5.26
CA MET A 143 -5.16 3.23 5.60
C MET A 143 -5.10 4.12 6.83
N THR A 144 -5.83 5.24 6.80
CA THR A 144 -6.05 6.10 7.97
C THR A 144 -7.49 6.03 8.41
N ILE A 145 -7.69 6.12 9.72
CA ILE A 145 -8.97 6.17 10.38
C ILE A 145 -8.97 7.35 11.33
N TYR A 146 -10.13 7.98 11.47
CA TYR A 146 -10.28 9.11 12.37
C TYR A 146 -9.90 8.73 13.81
N LEU A 147 -9.00 9.52 14.42
CA LEU A 147 -8.50 9.33 15.80
C LEU A 147 -7.84 7.96 16.08
N SER A 148 -7.27 7.32 15.07
CA SER A 148 -6.53 6.06 15.23
C SER A 148 -5.17 6.13 14.54
N GLU A 149 -4.24 5.29 15.01
CA GLU A 149 -2.97 5.05 14.33
C GLU A 149 -3.21 4.55 12.91
N PRO A 150 -2.42 5.02 11.92
CA PRO A 150 -2.49 4.48 10.57
C PRO A 150 -2.22 2.98 10.55
N TYR A 151 -2.91 2.28 9.67
CA TYR A 151 -2.67 0.86 9.42
C TYR A 151 -1.80 0.69 8.17
N TYR A 152 -0.86 -0.25 8.24
CA TYR A 152 0.03 -0.63 7.15
C TYR A 152 0.06 -2.15 7.04
N THR A 153 -0.02 -2.68 5.82
CA THR A 153 0.30 -4.08 5.55
C THR A 153 1.81 -4.29 5.53
N LYS A 154 2.25 -5.55 5.48
CA LYS A 154 3.61 -5.82 5.06
C LYS A 154 3.81 -5.44 3.61
N LYS A 155 5.05 -5.07 3.25
CA LYS A 155 5.41 -4.74 1.87
C LYS A 155 5.32 -6.01 1.02
N MET A 156 4.69 -5.89 -0.16
CA MET A 156 4.85 -6.85 -1.23
C MET A 156 5.84 -6.28 -2.25
N THR A 157 6.50 -7.16 -2.96
CA THR A 157 7.44 -6.82 -4.03
C THR A 157 6.78 -7.05 -5.38
N VAL A 158 6.88 -6.05 -6.26
CA VAL A 158 6.39 -6.12 -7.64
C VAL A 158 7.58 -6.05 -8.59
N PRO A 159 7.81 -7.05 -9.47
CA PRO A 159 8.89 -7.00 -10.44
C PRO A 159 8.70 -5.82 -11.40
N SER A 160 9.71 -4.97 -11.54
CA SER A 160 9.66 -3.79 -12.43
C SER A 160 9.37 -4.17 -13.87
N LYS A 161 9.91 -5.31 -14.33
CA LYS A 161 9.65 -5.84 -15.66
C LYS A 161 8.16 -6.01 -15.97
N ASN A 162 7.36 -6.47 -15.00
CA ASN A 162 5.93 -6.68 -15.22
C ASN A 162 5.19 -5.36 -15.51
N ILE A 163 5.61 -4.28 -14.86
CA ILE A 163 5.03 -2.95 -15.10
C ILE A 163 5.52 -2.42 -16.46
N ILE A 164 6.80 -2.56 -16.76
CA ILE A 164 7.38 -2.13 -18.03
C ILE A 164 6.67 -2.82 -19.21
N ASP A 165 6.53 -4.15 -19.17
CA ASP A 165 5.89 -4.96 -20.22
C ASP A 165 4.43 -4.52 -20.49
N VAL A 166 3.77 -3.95 -19.48
CA VAL A 166 2.39 -3.45 -19.58
C VAL A 166 2.34 -2.04 -20.15
N LEU A 167 3.31 -1.19 -19.80
CA LEU A 167 3.35 0.22 -20.23
C LEU A 167 3.99 0.40 -21.60
N GLU A 168 4.93 -0.48 -21.98
CA GLU A 168 5.53 -0.41 -23.32
C GLU A 168 4.46 -0.56 -24.41
N PRO A 169 4.47 0.34 -25.42
CA PRO A 169 3.55 0.21 -26.54
C PRO A 169 3.80 -1.13 -27.23
N LYS A 170 2.80 -1.99 -27.26
CA LYS A 170 2.84 -3.18 -28.09
C LYS A 170 2.92 -2.69 -29.54
N ASN A 171 4.07 -2.85 -30.19
CA ASN A 171 4.14 -2.67 -31.64
C ASN A 171 3.14 -3.64 -32.24
N SER A 172 1.95 -3.14 -32.59
CA SER A 172 1.03 -3.90 -33.43
C SER A 172 1.72 -4.11 -34.78
N PRO A 173 1.77 -5.34 -35.30
CA PRO A 173 2.33 -5.62 -36.59
C PRO A 173 1.55 -4.94 -37.72
#